data_296ed043a839d5e1b61a0020b495d338
#
_entry.id   296ed043a839d5e1b61a0020b495d338
#
_cell.length_a   1.000
_cell.length_b   1.000
_cell.length_c   1.000
_cell.angle_alpha   90.00
_cell.angle_beta   90.00
_cell.angle_gamma   90.00
#
_symmetry.space_group_name_H-M   'P 1'
#
loop_
_entity.id
_entity.type
_entity.pdbx_description
1 polymer ?
#
loop_
_entity_poly.entity_id
_entity_poly.type
_entity_poly.pdbx_seq_one_letter_code
_entity_poly.pdbx_strand_id
1 'polypeptide(L)'
;MKDIVVYFTGTGKNKKVAEAIKEYLKCDVIEVKDKLKRNFLRDSFYSLIGASVEIEPKTFDFKDYERVFIVTPIWAFNIPAPMRTFLTRNKDAIKDREIVFVSSCGLGEKNRPVINKLSKILGKNVSASLLIEETNVDSQVYKDIISKFLDNI
;
A
#
# COMPACT_ATOMS: atom_id res chain seq x y z
N MET A 1 20.75 -1.97 -1.90
CA MET A 1 19.55 -1.29 -1.41
C MET A 1 18.63 -2.34 -0.79
N LYS A 2 18.21 -2.14 0.45
CA LYS A 2 17.31 -3.09 1.12
C LYS A 2 15.88 -2.58 1.01
N ASP A 3 15.02 -3.38 0.40
CA ASP A 3 13.62 -3.08 0.17
C ASP A 3 12.72 -3.76 1.20
N ILE A 4 11.55 -3.18 1.44
CA ILE A 4 10.48 -3.80 2.22
C ILE A 4 9.12 -3.48 1.59
N VAL A 5 8.24 -4.46 1.60
CA VAL A 5 6.83 -4.29 1.22
C VAL A 5 5.97 -4.21 2.47
N VAL A 6 5.21 -3.14 2.60
CA VAL A 6 4.16 -2.99 3.62
C VAL A 6 2.81 -3.05 2.91
N TYR A 7 1.98 -4.03 3.24
CA TYR A 7 0.71 -4.17 2.55
C TYR A 7 -0.49 -4.32 3.48
N PHE A 8 -1.61 -3.88 2.96
CA PHE A 8 -2.95 -4.13 3.49
C PHE A 8 -3.83 -4.66 2.36
N THR A 9 -4.67 -5.65 2.66
CA THR A 9 -5.55 -6.24 1.65
C THR A 9 -6.97 -6.42 2.17
N GLY A 10 -7.95 -6.16 1.31
CA GLY A 10 -9.36 -6.42 1.56
C GLY A 10 -9.79 -7.79 1.05
N THR A 11 -9.54 -8.05 -0.21
CA THR A 11 -10.01 -9.22 -0.95
C THR A 11 -8.91 -10.25 -1.24
N GLY A 12 -7.67 -9.95 -0.87
CA GLY A 12 -6.50 -10.77 -1.20
C GLY A 12 -5.76 -10.33 -2.47
N LYS A 13 -6.31 -9.42 -3.28
CA LYS A 13 -5.67 -8.96 -4.53
C LYS A 13 -4.38 -8.19 -4.26
N ASN A 14 -4.40 -7.25 -3.31
CA ASN A 14 -3.19 -6.52 -2.94
C ASN A 14 -2.16 -7.40 -2.22
N LYS A 15 -2.57 -8.49 -1.57
CA LYS A 15 -1.65 -9.52 -1.08
C LYS A 15 -0.90 -10.19 -2.24
N LYS A 16 -1.59 -10.59 -3.31
CA LYS A 16 -0.95 -11.15 -4.52
C LYS A 16 0.06 -10.18 -5.14
N VAL A 17 -0.29 -8.89 -5.19
CA VAL A 17 0.61 -7.84 -5.68
C VAL A 17 1.85 -7.71 -4.78
N ALA A 18 1.66 -7.68 -3.47
CA ALA A 18 2.76 -7.62 -2.50
C ALA A 18 3.69 -8.83 -2.59
N GLU A 19 3.13 -10.02 -2.73
CA GLU A 19 3.90 -11.25 -2.91
C GLU A 19 4.69 -11.25 -4.22
N ALA A 20 4.13 -10.76 -5.33
CA ALA A 20 4.84 -10.65 -6.59
C ALA A 20 6.04 -9.68 -6.51
N ILE A 21 5.88 -8.54 -5.84
CA ILE A 21 7.00 -7.61 -5.57
C ILE A 21 8.06 -8.28 -4.70
N LYS A 22 7.65 -8.95 -3.61
CA LYS A 22 8.54 -9.70 -2.72
C LYS A 22 9.35 -10.75 -3.48
N GLU A 23 8.69 -11.53 -4.33
CA GLU A 23 9.34 -12.60 -5.11
C GLU A 23 10.36 -12.01 -6.10
N TYR A 24 10.02 -10.91 -6.77
CA TYR A 24 10.88 -10.25 -7.74
C TYR A 24 12.11 -9.61 -7.10
N LEU A 25 11.91 -8.83 -6.03
CA LEU A 25 12.99 -8.10 -5.34
C LEU A 25 13.69 -8.94 -4.25
N LYS A 26 13.14 -10.10 -3.89
CA LYS A 26 13.61 -10.95 -2.76
C LYS A 26 13.72 -10.16 -1.46
N CYS A 27 12.73 -9.33 -1.19
CA CYS A 27 12.70 -8.40 -0.08
C CYS A 27 11.79 -8.88 1.07
N ASP A 28 11.85 -8.17 2.19
CA ASP A 28 10.99 -8.40 3.33
C ASP A 28 9.56 -7.91 3.10
N VAL A 29 8.60 -8.46 3.83
CA VAL A 29 7.19 -8.09 3.73
C VAL A 29 6.52 -8.03 5.10
N ILE A 30 5.65 -7.02 5.27
CA ILE A 30 4.81 -6.84 6.46
C ILE A 30 3.36 -6.71 6.02
N GLU A 31 2.47 -7.46 6.66
CA GLU A 31 1.03 -7.28 6.54
C GLU A 31 0.49 -6.38 7.64
N VAL A 32 -0.17 -5.32 7.28
CA VAL A 32 -0.96 -4.50 8.21
C VAL A 32 -2.34 -5.11 8.34
N LYS A 33 -2.71 -5.54 9.54
CA LYS A 33 -4.01 -6.17 9.83
C LYS A 33 -4.89 -5.25 10.64
N ASP A 34 -6.16 -5.16 10.26
CA ASP A 34 -7.21 -4.58 11.09
C ASP A 34 -7.59 -5.59 12.18
N LYS A 35 -7.51 -5.22 13.45
CA LYS A 35 -7.89 -6.08 14.57
C LYS A 35 -9.40 -6.25 14.74
N LEU A 36 -10.18 -5.37 14.14
CA LEU A 36 -11.64 -5.47 14.19
C LEU A 36 -12.17 -6.38 13.08
N LYS A 37 -13.29 -7.05 13.37
CA LYS A 37 -13.98 -7.85 12.35
C LYS A 37 -14.41 -6.94 11.20
N ARG A 38 -14.07 -7.33 9.97
CA ARG A 38 -14.38 -6.56 8.78
C ARG A 38 -15.87 -6.35 8.58
N ASN A 39 -16.21 -5.10 8.25
CA ASN A 39 -17.52 -4.70 7.80
C ASN A 39 -17.30 -3.66 6.68
N PHE A 40 -17.70 -3.99 5.45
CA PHE A 40 -17.49 -3.15 4.28
C PHE A 40 -18.02 -1.71 4.46
N LEU A 41 -19.22 -1.57 5.02
CA LEU A 41 -19.84 -0.25 5.25
C LEU A 41 -19.06 0.56 6.28
N ARG A 42 -18.64 -0.06 7.36
CA ARG A 42 -17.81 0.57 8.40
C ARG A 42 -16.44 0.98 7.84
N ASP A 43 -15.81 0.09 7.08
CA ASP A 43 -14.45 0.32 6.55
C ASP A 43 -14.45 1.44 5.51
N SER A 44 -15.47 1.50 4.66
CA SER A 44 -15.69 2.60 3.72
C SER A 44 -15.94 3.93 4.45
N PHE A 45 -16.77 3.91 5.50
CA PHE A 45 -17.05 5.09 6.32
C PHE A 45 -15.79 5.60 7.03
N TYR A 46 -15.01 4.72 7.68
CA TYR A 46 -13.75 5.10 8.33
C TYR A 46 -12.72 5.64 7.35
N SER A 47 -12.67 5.10 6.14
CA SER A 47 -11.81 5.61 5.08
C SER A 47 -12.22 7.04 4.67
N LEU A 48 -13.52 7.31 4.60
CA LEU A 48 -14.05 8.60 4.20
C LEU A 48 -13.81 9.69 5.26
N ILE A 49 -14.06 9.39 6.55
CA ILE A 49 -13.93 10.38 7.63
C ILE A 49 -12.51 10.54 8.19
N GLY A 50 -11.55 9.76 7.71
CA GLY A 50 -10.18 9.82 8.18
C GLY A 50 -9.93 9.24 9.58
N ALA A 51 -10.83 8.41 10.11
CA ALA A 51 -10.70 7.81 11.43
C ALA A 51 -9.52 6.84 11.53
N SER A 52 -8.89 6.79 12.71
CA SER A 52 -7.90 5.76 13.06
C SER A 52 -8.60 4.49 13.54
N VAL A 53 -7.99 3.34 13.27
CA VAL A 53 -8.48 2.03 13.69
C VAL A 53 -7.39 1.27 14.44
N GLU A 54 -7.78 0.22 15.16
CA GLU A 54 -6.81 -0.64 15.83
C GLU A 54 -6.18 -1.62 14.83
N ILE A 55 -4.85 -1.62 14.75
CA ILE A 55 -4.07 -2.37 13.77
C ILE A 55 -2.95 -3.18 14.42
N GLU A 56 -2.44 -4.16 13.65
CA GLU A 56 -1.23 -4.94 13.95
C GLU A 56 -0.39 -5.12 12.68
N PRO A 57 0.94 -4.86 12.69
CA PRO A 57 1.70 -4.23 13.80
C PRO A 57 1.33 -2.76 13.97
N LYS A 58 1.49 -2.22 15.18
CA LYS A 58 1.27 -0.78 15.45
C LYS A 58 2.41 0.07 14.94
N THR A 59 3.64 -0.39 15.15
CA THR A 59 4.89 0.26 14.74
C THR A 59 5.85 -0.77 14.17
N PHE A 60 6.80 -0.30 13.36
CA PHE A 60 7.85 -1.13 12.78
C PHE A 60 9.15 -0.31 12.66
N ASP A 61 10.29 -0.97 12.84
CA ASP A 61 11.60 -0.33 12.69
C ASP A 61 12.08 -0.43 11.24
N PHE A 62 12.16 0.72 10.55
CA PHE A 62 12.56 0.82 9.16
C PHE A 62 14.04 1.19 8.96
N LYS A 63 14.85 1.21 10.04
CA LYS A 63 16.24 1.72 9.96
C LYS A 63 17.13 1.01 8.94
N ASP A 64 16.90 -0.29 8.74
CA ASP A 64 17.72 -1.13 7.83
C ASP A 64 17.22 -1.10 6.37
N TYR A 65 16.14 -0.36 6.09
CA TYR A 65 15.54 -0.29 4.75
C TYR A 65 15.75 1.07 4.12
N GLU A 66 15.99 1.08 2.82
CA GLU A 66 16.16 2.29 2.03
C GLU A 66 14.90 2.65 1.24
N ARG A 67 14.18 1.62 0.77
CA ARG A 67 12.96 1.78 -0.02
C ARG A 67 11.79 1.00 0.58
N VAL A 68 10.65 1.67 0.68
CA VAL A 68 9.41 1.12 1.24
C VAL A 68 8.33 1.11 0.16
N PHE A 69 7.89 -0.09 -0.22
CA PHE A 69 6.73 -0.29 -1.07
C PHE A 69 5.47 -0.31 -0.22
N ILE A 70 4.56 0.61 -0.48
CA ILE A 70 3.24 0.66 0.15
C ILE A 70 2.24 0.06 -0.82
N VAL A 71 1.66 -1.10 -0.45
CA VAL A 71 0.71 -1.84 -1.28
C VAL A 71 -0.64 -1.92 -0.57
N THR A 72 -1.67 -1.28 -1.13
CA THR A 72 -2.98 -1.18 -0.48
C THR A 72 -4.09 -0.96 -1.51
N PRO A 73 -5.32 -1.45 -1.28
CA PRO A 73 -6.45 -1.05 -2.09
C PRO A 73 -6.77 0.44 -1.90
N ILE A 74 -7.61 0.97 -2.77
CA ILE A 74 -8.16 2.32 -2.66
C ILE A 74 -9.66 2.19 -2.42
N TRP A 75 -10.16 2.72 -1.30
CA TRP A 75 -11.57 2.70 -0.94
C TRP A 75 -12.12 4.12 -0.88
N ALA A 76 -13.24 4.36 -1.58
CA ALA A 76 -13.86 5.68 -1.65
C ALA A 76 -12.85 6.80 -1.98
N PHE A 77 -11.97 6.56 -2.94
CA PHE A 77 -10.89 7.48 -3.35
C PHE A 77 -9.93 7.89 -2.22
N ASN A 78 -9.76 7.02 -1.22
CA ASN A 78 -8.88 7.22 -0.08
C ASN A 78 -8.01 5.99 0.21
N ILE A 79 -6.93 6.23 0.97
CA ILE A 79 -6.15 5.17 1.59
C ILE A 79 -7.02 4.52 2.69
N PRO A 80 -7.18 3.20 2.72
CA PRO A 80 -7.95 2.52 3.76
C PRO A 80 -7.47 2.85 5.17
N ALA A 81 -8.42 2.93 6.11
CA ALA A 81 -8.14 3.32 7.49
C ALA A 81 -7.01 2.50 8.15
N PRO A 82 -6.89 1.16 7.99
CA PRO A 82 -5.78 0.42 8.56
C PRO A 82 -4.42 0.87 8.04
N MET A 83 -4.25 1.03 6.73
CA MET A 83 -2.99 1.49 6.15
C MET A 83 -2.71 2.95 6.53
N ARG A 84 -3.71 3.82 6.49
CA ARG A 84 -3.54 5.22 6.92
C ARG A 84 -3.10 5.32 8.38
N THR A 85 -3.69 4.53 9.28
CA THR A 85 -3.31 4.48 10.70
C THR A 85 -1.85 4.02 10.86
N PHE A 86 -1.45 2.98 10.13
CA PHE A 86 -0.08 2.48 10.14
C PHE A 86 0.91 3.55 9.68
N LEU A 87 0.64 4.16 8.53
CA LEU A 87 1.52 5.19 7.95
C LEU A 87 1.64 6.42 8.84
N THR A 88 0.54 6.88 9.44
CA THR A 88 0.54 8.01 10.37
C THR A 88 1.40 7.73 11.61
N ARG A 89 1.30 6.54 12.18
CA ARG A 89 2.08 6.13 13.37
C ARG A 89 3.57 5.93 13.07
N ASN A 90 3.89 5.51 11.86
CA ASN A 90 5.27 5.22 11.44
C ASN A 90 5.88 6.34 10.58
N LYS A 91 5.22 7.49 10.46
CA LYS A 91 5.62 8.59 9.58
C LYS A 91 7.09 8.99 9.77
N ASP A 92 7.52 9.17 11.01
CA ASP A 92 8.90 9.60 11.31
C ASP A 92 9.93 8.50 11.00
N ALA A 93 9.56 7.24 11.13
CA ALA A 93 10.44 6.11 10.83
C ALA A 93 10.68 5.91 9.32
N ILE A 94 9.73 6.37 8.48
CA ILE A 94 9.79 6.19 7.02
C ILE A 94 10.09 7.49 6.25
N LYS A 95 10.17 8.65 6.94
CA LYS A 95 10.33 9.97 6.29
C LYS A 95 11.56 10.08 5.39
N ASP A 96 12.67 9.41 5.77
CA ASP A 96 13.94 9.46 5.04
C ASP A 96 14.09 8.28 4.04
N ARG A 97 13.05 7.46 3.88
CA ARG A 97 13.04 6.30 2.98
C ARG A 97 12.46 6.68 1.62
N GLU A 98 12.91 6.03 0.57
CA GLU A 98 12.25 6.13 -0.72
C GLU A 98 10.88 5.44 -0.65
N ILE A 99 9.83 6.07 -1.18
CA ILE A 99 8.47 5.56 -1.12
C ILE A 99 7.97 5.21 -2.53
N VAL A 100 7.59 3.95 -2.70
CA VAL A 100 6.91 3.46 -3.91
C VAL A 100 5.50 3.04 -3.56
N PHE A 101 4.51 3.55 -4.28
CA PHE A 101 3.11 3.23 -4.07
C PHE A 101 2.59 2.27 -5.15
N VAL A 102 2.03 1.14 -4.74
CA VAL A 102 1.39 0.19 -5.66
C VAL A 102 -0.01 -0.15 -5.15
N SER A 103 -0.98 -0.15 -6.04
CA SER A 103 -2.36 -0.50 -5.69
C SER A 103 -3.00 -1.35 -6.77
N SER A 104 -3.66 -2.44 -6.36
CA SER A 104 -4.71 -3.05 -7.16
C SER A 104 -6.04 -2.42 -6.76
N CYS A 105 -6.72 -1.78 -7.70
CA CYS A 105 -7.94 -1.01 -7.46
C CYS A 105 -8.91 -1.07 -8.66
N GLY A 106 -10.21 -0.97 -8.36
CA GLY A 106 -11.26 -1.16 -9.37
C GLY A 106 -11.28 -0.14 -10.51
N LEU A 107 -10.82 1.09 -10.25
CA LEU A 107 -10.84 2.19 -11.24
C LEU A 107 -9.45 2.49 -11.85
N GLY A 108 -8.43 1.67 -11.55
CA GLY A 108 -7.08 1.85 -12.09
C GLY A 108 -6.57 3.30 -11.99
N GLU A 109 -6.10 3.85 -13.09
CA GLU A 109 -5.52 5.20 -13.18
C GLU A 109 -6.45 6.35 -12.76
N LYS A 110 -7.77 6.16 -12.77
CA LYS A 110 -8.73 7.17 -12.26
C LYS A 110 -8.56 7.46 -10.76
N ASN A 111 -7.92 6.53 -10.05
CA ASN A 111 -7.57 6.69 -8.63
C ASN A 111 -6.26 7.45 -8.38
N ARG A 112 -5.53 7.87 -9.41
CA ARG A 112 -4.22 8.57 -9.27
C ARG A 112 -4.24 9.75 -8.30
N PRO A 113 -5.31 10.55 -8.15
CA PRO A 113 -5.36 11.62 -7.14
C PRO A 113 -5.13 11.17 -5.69
N VAL A 114 -5.32 9.87 -5.38
CA VAL A 114 -5.01 9.29 -4.05
C VAL A 114 -3.53 9.42 -3.69
N ILE A 115 -2.63 9.45 -4.66
CA ILE A 115 -1.19 9.63 -4.43
C ILE A 115 -0.91 10.94 -3.70
N ASN A 116 -1.63 12.01 -4.03
CA ASN A 116 -1.51 13.29 -3.32
C ASN A 116 -1.97 13.18 -1.85
N LYS A 117 -3.02 12.39 -1.59
CA LYS A 117 -3.47 12.12 -0.21
C LYS A 117 -2.44 11.32 0.57
N LEU A 118 -1.85 10.31 -0.06
CA LEU A 118 -0.76 9.54 0.53
C LEU A 118 0.44 10.45 0.85
N SER A 119 0.86 11.28 -0.09
CA SER A 119 1.95 12.25 0.12
C SER A 119 1.70 13.20 1.29
N LYS A 120 0.45 13.64 1.47
CA LYS A 120 0.06 14.45 2.65
C LYS A 120 0.16 13.68 3.96
N ILE A 121 -0.27 12.41 3.99
CA ILE A 121 -0.13 11.56 5.18
C ILE A 121 1.34 11.41 5.56
N LEU A 122 2.20 11.15 4.57
CA LEU A 122 3.62 10.93 4.78
C LEU A 122 4.42 12.22 5.01
N GLY A 123 3.91 13.36 4.57
CA GLY A 123 4.64 14.64 4.58
C GLY A 123 5.79 14.68 3.57
N LYS A 124 5.74 13.84 2.53
CA LYS A 124 6.74 13.73 1.46
C LYS A 124 6.13 13.16 0.18
N ASN A 125 6.79 13.41 -0.93
CA ASN A 125 6.35 12.87 -2.22
C ASN A 125 6.65 11.37 -2.34
N VAL A 126 5.79 10.69 -3.10
CA VAL A 126 5.99 9.32 -3.56
C VAL A 126 6.95 9.36 -4.76
N SER A 127 7.99 8.52 -4.72
CA SER A 127 9.04 8.50 -5.77
C SER A 127 8.56 7.85 -7.07
N ALA A 128 7.77 6.77 -6.93
CA ALA A 128 7.17 6.08 -8.06
C ALA A 128 5.83 5.46 -7.66
N SER A 129 4.96 5.23 -8.63
CA SER A 129 3.64 4.63 -8.35
C SER A 129 3.14 3.77 -9.51
N LEU A 130 2.40 2.71 -9.15
CA LEU A 130 1.75 1.80 -10.08
C LEU A 130 0.33 1.53 -9.63
N LEU A 131 -0.65 1.81 -10.50
CA LEU A 131 -2.06 1.48 -10.28
C LEU A 131 -2.46 0.35 -11.25
N ILE A 132 -2.86 -0.78 -10.70
CA ILE A 132 -3.22 -1.99 -11.45
C ILE A 132 -4.73 -2.18 -11.36
N GLU A 133 -5.40 -2.34 -12.48
CA GLU A 133 -6.81 -2.72 -12.48
C GLU A 133 -6.99 -4.12 -11.89
N GLU A 134 -8.01 -4.32 -11.07
CA GLU A 134 -8.27 -5.60 -10.40
C GLU A 134 -8.44 -6.75 -11.37
N THR A 135 -9.00 -6.51 -12.55
CA THR A 135 -9.15 -7.49 -13.63
C THR A 135 -7.80 -8.06 -14.10
N ASN A 136 -6.74 -7.25 -14.07
CA ASN A 136 -5.39 -7.71 -14.41
C ASN A 136 -4.81 -8.65 -13.34
N VAL A 137 -5.20 -8.48 -12.08
CA VAL A 137 -4.81 -9.40 -10.99
C VAL A 137 -5.52 -10.75 -11.15
N ASP A 138 -6.80 -10.73 -11.52
CA ASP A 138 -7.60 -11.94 -11.76
C ASP A 138 -7.07 -12.73 -12.97
N SER A 139 -6.62 -12.06 -14.02
CA SER A 139 -6.07 -12.67 -15.25
C SER A 139 -4.58 -13.05 -15.18
N GLN A 140 -3.91 -12.85 -14.05
CA GLN A 140 -2.47 -13.10 -13.85
C GLN A 140 -1.53 -12.15 -14.63
N VAL A 141 -2.01 -11.21 -15.42
CA VAL A 141 -1.19 -10.25 -16.20
C VAL A 141 -0.41 -9.29 -15.28
N TYR A 142 -0.88 -9.11 -14.04
CA TYR A 142 -0.26 -8.22 -13.07
C TYR A 142 1.22 -8.53 -12.81
N LYS A 143 1.66 -9.77 -12.92
CA LYS A 143 3.08 -10.15 -12.70
C LYS A 143 3.99 -9.49 -13.71
N ASP A 144 3.59 -9.50 -15.00
CA ASP A 144 4.34 -8.86 -16.07
C ASP A 144 4.32 -7.32 -15.94
N ILE A 145 3.19 -6.77 -15.49
CA ILE A 145 3.05 -5.33 -15.24
C ILE A 145 4.01 -4.91 -14.12
N ILE A 146 4.05 -5.67 -13.02
CA ILE A 146 4.93 -5.40 -11.87
C ILE A 146 6.40 -5.53 -12.27
N SER A 147 6.80 -6.60 -12.96
CA SER A 147 8.20 -6.77 -13.37
C SER A 147 8.69 -5.62 -14.23
N LYS A 148 7.93 -5.24 -15.25
CA LYS A 148 8.24 -4.09 -16.11
C LYS A 148 8.33 -2.76 -15.34
N PHE A 149 7.47 -2.58 -14.36
CA PHE A 149 7.52 -1.39 -13.50
C PHE A 149 8.78 -1.38 -12.64
N LEU A 150 9.11 -2.51 -12.01
CA LEU A 150 10.27 -2.64 -11.13
C LEU A 150 11.61 -2.53 -11.88
N ASP A 151 11.66 -2.93 -13.16
CA ASP A 151 12.83 -2.76 -14.02
C ASP A 151 13.13 -1.28 -14.35
N ASN A 152 12.17 -0.38 -14.17
CA ASN A 152 12.26 1.04 -14.53
C ASN A 152 12.41 2.00 -13.32
N ILE A 153 12.50 1.49 -12.09
CA ILE A 153 12.64 2.30 -10.88
C ILE A 153 13.86 1.96 -10.04
#